data_57c809618a766872c9b89f0529b0e1ab
#
_entry.id   57c809618a766872c9b89f0529b0e1ab
#
_cell.length_a   1.000
_cell.length_b   1.000
_cell.length_c   1.000
_cell.angle_alpha   90.00
_cell.angle_beta   90.00
_cell.angle_gamma   90.00
#
_symmetry.space_group_name_H-M   'P 1'
#
loop_
_entity.id
_entity.type
_entity.pdbx_description
1 polymer ?
#
loop_
_entity_poly.entity_id
_entity_poly.type
_entity_poly.pdbx_seq_one_letter_code
_entity_poly.pdbx_strand_id
1 'polypeptide(L)'
;MPTGTAWTGEISYRPNAPVQLNTTDLTLALINPVAGQAASPIRSNFGDDNTGYRRKEITQIQSSMTQFFDQVLGAERLTVVGEAAVVHVAGLEDKSKLRYGRDSVYGAYGFQGDTDGFVTSTSWGYRARAILDYNNAIAGVNLKPNLSWSHDVAGYGPNGLFNKGAKAISVGVDADYRSTYTASLSYTDFFGGDYNTLTDRDFLALSFGVNF
;
A
#
# COMPACT_ATOMS: atom_id res chain seq x y z
N MET A 1 -29.03 2.72 -5.54
CA MET A 1 -29.19 3.86 -6.45
C MET A 1 -29.72 3.34 -7.79
N PRO A 2 -30.51 4.10 -8.56
CA PRO A 2 -31.06 3.64 -9.83
C PRO A 2 -30.01 3.36 -10.93
N THR A 3 -28.75 3.70 -10.68
CA THR A 3 -27.63 3.57 -11.61
C THR A 3 -26.85 2.25 -11.49
N GLY A 4 -27.26 1.30 -10.62
CA GLY A 4 -26.48 0.09 -10.35
C GLY A 4 -25.15 0.34 -9.63
N THR A 5 -24.98 1.51 -9.01
CA THR A 5 -23.78 1.89 -8.25
C THR A 5 -23.95 1.51 -6.78
N ALA A 6 -23.00 0.76 -6.25
CA ALA A 6 -22.82 0.57 -4.80
C ALA A 6 -21.71 1.49 -4.29
N TRP A 7 -21.99 2.20 -3.19
CA TRP A 7 -21.03 3.09 -2.56
C TRP A 7 -20.95 2.79 -1.07
N THR A 8 -19.73 2.71 -0.54
CA THR A 8 -19.46 2.51 0.88
C THR A 8 -18.43 3.51 1.38
N GLY A 9 -18.46 3.79 2.67
CA GLY A 9 -17.47 4.64 3.31
C GLY A 9 -17.25 4.20 4.75
N GLU A 10 -16.04 4.41 5.23
CA GLU A 10 -15.63 4.10 6.60
C GLU A 10 -14.77 5.23 7.16
N ILE A 11 -14.97 5.50 8.45
CA ILE A 11 -14.08 6.37 9.23
C ILE A 11 -13.63 5.56 10.43
N SER A 12 -12.31 5.47 10.65
CA SER A 12 -11.74 4.86 11.83
C SER A 12 -10.85 5.83 12.60
N TYR A 13 -10.89 5.75 13.92
CA TYR A 13 -10.02 6.51 14.81
C TYR A 13 -9.35 5.59 15.81
N ARG A 14 -8.03 5.68 15.89
CA ARG A 14 -7.19 4.92 16.82
C ARG A 14 -6.40 5.87 17.69
N PRO A 15 -6.82 6.11 18.96
CA PRO A 15 -6.20 7.13 19.81
C PRO A 15 -4.80 6.76 20.31
N ASN A 16 -4.38 5.50 20.15
CA ASN A 16 -3.17 4.97 20.77
C ASN A 16 -2.49 3.91 19.88
N ALA A 17 -2.34 4.19 18.58
CA ALA A 17 -1.74 3.26 17.63
C ALA A 17 -0.21 3.33 17.65
N PRO A 18 0.52 2.19 17.64
CA PRO A 18 1.96 2.21 17.52
C PRO A 18 2.37 2.64 16.11
N VAL A 19 3.27 3.62 16.04
CA VAL A 19 3.93 4.04 14.81
C VAL A 19 5.41 3.78 14.95
N GLN A 20 5.96 2.99 14.03
CA GLN A 20 7.35 2.54 14.06
C GLN A 20 8.31 3.71 13.90
N LEU A 21 9.29 3.79 14.77
CA LEU A 21 10.44 4.69 14.62
C LEU A 21 11.32 4.26 13.45
N ASN A 22 12.10 5.18 12.91
CA ASN A 22 13.07 4.83 11.88
C ASN A 22 14.10 3.82 12.42
N THR A 23 14.24 2.68 11.73
CA THR A 23 15.09 1.58 12.17
C THR A 23 16.57 1.92 12.13
N THR A 24 17.01 2.78 11.20
CA THR A 24 18.38 3.26 11.13
C THR A 24 18.71 4.13 12.34
N ASP A 25 17.80 5.02 12.76
CA ASP A 25 17.98 5.82 13.97
C ASP A 25 18.04 4.96 15.24
N LEU A 26 17.20 3.92 15.32
CA LEU A 26 17.24 2.95 16.42
C LEU A 26 18.58 2.21 16.48
N THR A 27 19.08 1.76 15.33
CA THR A 27 20.39 1.10 15.25
C THR A 27 21.52 2.03 15.66
N LEU A 28 21.50 3.28 15.18
CA LEU A 28 22.50 4.29 15.56
C LEU A 28 22.39 4.70 17.03
N ALA A 29 21.21 4.57 17.64
CA ALA A 29 21.04 4.84 19.08
C ALA A 29 21.90 3.89 19.95
N LEU A 30 22.21 2.68 19.49
CA LEU A 30 23.06 1.73 20.21
C LEU A 30 24.48 2.26 20.45
N ILE A 31 24.99 3.13 19.58
CA ILE A 31 26.33 3.74 19.74
C ILE A 31 26.29 5.10 20.43
N ASN A 32 25.12 5.65 20.73
CA ASN A 32 24.98 6.94 21.42
C ASN A 32 25.71 6.99 22.78
N PRO A 33 25.75 5.92 23.61
CA PRO A 33 26.48 5.97 24.87
C PRO A 33 27.98 6.27 24.71
N VAL A 34 28.60 5.82 23.61
CA VAL A 34 30.03 6.09 23.30
C VAL A 34 30.19 7.32 22.39
N ALA A 35 29.19 7.67 21.59
CA ALA A 35 29.22 8.83 20.69
C ALA A 35 28.73 10.13 21.34
N GLY A 36 28.52 10.17 22.65
CA GLY A 36 28.05 11.36 23.37
C GLY A 36 26.65 11.82 22.94
N GLN A 37 25.76 10.88 22.60
CA GLN A 37 24.40 11.13 22.10
C GLN A 37 24.33 11.83 20.73
N ALA A 38 25.39 11.72 19.91
CA ALA A 38 25.48 12.41 18.61
C ALA A 38 25.11 11.54 17.41
N ALA A 39 25.10 10.20 17.57
CA ALA A 39 24.86 9.29 16.45
C ALA A 39 23.40 9.19 16.02
N SER A 40 22.45 9.42 16.95
CA SER A 40 21.02 9.29 16.71
C SER A 40 20.26 10.36 17.52
N PRO A 41 19.11 10.84 17.03
CA PRO A 41 18.21 11.70 17.82
C PRO A 41 17.52 10.92 18.97
N ILE A 42 17.55 9.59 18.94
CA ILE A 42 17.03 8.73 20.00
C ILE A 42 18.08 8.66 21.10
N ARG A 43 17.81 9.30 22.24
CA ARG A 43 18.71 9.23 23.39
C ARG A 43 18.76 7.82 23.94
N SER A 44 19.95 7.31 24.19
CA SER A 44 20.19 5.97 24.73
C SER A 44 21.43 5.96 25.60
N ASN A 45 21.40 5.24 26.72
CA ASN A 45 22.54 4.98 27.59
C ASN A 45 22.79 3.47 27.66
N PHE A 46 23.89 3.05 28.28
CA PHE A 46 24.18 1.65 28.51
C PHE A 46 23.07 1.01 29.38
N GLY A 47 22.48 -0.07 28.88
CA GLY A 47 21.43 -0.81 29.56
C GLY A 47 20.02 -0.26 29.38
N ASP A 48 19.84 0.84 28.60
CA ASP A 48 18.51 1.37 28.30
C ASP A 48 17.72 0.43 27.37
N ASP A 49 16.43 0.30 27.64
CA ASP A 49 15.47 -0.36 26.75
C ASP A 49 14.87 0.68 25.79
N ASN A 50 15.21 0.57 24.51
CA ASN A 50 14.75 1.48 23.47
C ASN A 50 13.53 0.90 22.74
N THR A 51 12.34 1.36 23.08
CA THR A 51 11.11 1.00 22.40
C THR A 51 11.14 1.46 20.93
N GLY A 52 10.93 0.53 19.99
CA GLY A 52 10.99 0.79 18.54
C GLY A 52 9.79 1.54 17.95
N TYR A 53 8.88 2.06 18.76
CA TYR A 53 7.69 2.78 18.33
C TYR A 53 7.31 3.92 19.28
N ARG A 54 6.44 4.81 18.82
CA ARG A 54 5.70 5.75 19.67
C ARG A 54 4.21 5.60 19.37
N ARG A 55 3.38 5.84 20.39
CA ARG A 55 1.93 5.81 20.24
C ARG A 55 1.43 7.16 19.75
N LYS A 56 0.61 7.12 18.69
CA LYS A 56 0.06 8.31 18.03
C LYS A 56 -1.44 8.12 17.79
N GLU A 57 -2.13 9.23 17.60
CA GLU A 57 -3.52 9.22 17.16
C GLU A 57 -3.56 9.09 15.64
N ILE A 58 -4.32 8.14 15.14
CA ILE A 58 -4.47 7.90 13.71
C ILE A 58 -5.95 7.95 13.34
N THR A 59 -6.29 8.85 12.42
CA THR A 59 -7.59 8.92 11.77
C THR A 59 -7.46 8.42 10.34
N GLN A 60 -8.34 7.53 9.92
CA GLN A 60 -8.42 7.06 8.54
C GLN A 60 -9.83 7.25 8.02
N ILE A 61 -9.94 7.77 6.81
CA ILE A 61 -11.20 7.90 6.05
C ILE A 61 -10.98 7.17 4.74
N GLN A 62 -11.90 6.27 4.41
CA GLN A 62 -11.88 5.56 3.12
C GLN A 62 -13.28 5.52 2.51
N SER A 63 -13.30 5.44 1.20
CA SER A 63 -14.52 5.33 0.41
C SER A 63 -14.29 4.43 -0.78
N SER A 64 -15.21 3.52 -1.04
CA SER A 64 -15.17 2.66 -2.21
C SER A 64 -16.49 2.74 -2.99
N MET A 65 -16.37 2.54 -4.30
CA MET A 65 -17.47 2.54 -5.25
C MET A 65 -17.35 1.31 -6.16
N THR A 66 -18.46 0.65 -6.38
CA THR A 66 -18.59 -0.40 -7.41
C THR A 66 -19.66 0.00 -8.41
N GLN A 67 -19.32 -0.05 -9.68
CA GLN A 67 -20.23 0.27 -10.79
C GLN A 67 -20.25 -0.90 -11.79
N PHE A 68 -21.45 -1.23 -12.25
CA PHE A 68 -21.67 -2.24 -13.29
C PHE A 68 -22.13 -1.56 -14.59
N PHE A 69 -21.59 -2.05 -15.70
CA PHE A 69 -21.99 -1.67 -17.05
C PHE A 69 -22.25 -2.95 -17.85
N ASP A 70 -23.43 -3.09 -18.40
CA ASP A 70 -23.81 -4.26 -19.19
C ASP A 70 -23.38 -4.09 -20.65
N GLN A 71 -23.01 -5.17 -21.30
CA GLN A 71 -22.68 -5.28 -22.73
C GLN A 71 -21.56 -4.33 -23.20
N VAL A 72 -20.45 -4.30 -22.48
CA VAL A 72 -19.26 -3.50 -22.83
C VAL A 72 -18.23 -4.35 -23.53
N LEU A 73 -17.72 -3.90 -24.67
CA LEU A 73 -16.65 -4.58 -25.46
C LEU A 73 -16.98 -6.05 -25.79
N GLY A 74 -18.25 -6.42 -25.96
CA GLY A 74 -18.68 -7.78 -26.19
C GLY A 74 -18.73 -8.67 -24.96
N ALA A 75 -18.33 -8.18 -23.77
CA ALA A 75 -18.56 -8.84 -22.49
C ALA A 75 -20.02 -8.64 -22.04
N GLU A 76 -20.55 -9.58 -21.28
CA GLU A 76 -21.87 -9.42 -20.66
C GLU A 76 -21.88 -8.28 -19.64
N ARG A 77 -20.78 -8.10 -18.92
CA ARG A 77 -20.66 -7.07 -17.89
C ARG A 77 -19.22 -6.57 -17.77
N LEU A 78 -19.09 -5.27 -17.57
CA LEU A 78 -17.91 -4.63 -17.01
C LEU A 78 -18.21 -4.23 -15.56
N THR A 79 -17.40 -4.72 -14.62
CA THR A 79 -17.41 -4.29 -13.24
C THR A 79 -16.22 -3.35 -13.00
N VAL A 80 -16.48 -2.14 -12.53
CA VAL A 80 -15.44 -1.18 -12.13
C VAL A 80 -15.53 -0.97 -10.63
N VAL A 81 -14.42 -1.18 -9.93
CA VAL A 81 -14.29 -0.92 -8.49
C VAL A 81 -13.23 0.16 -8.30
N GLY A 82 -13.54 1.16 -7.50
CA GLY A 82 -12.59 2.21 -7.10
C GLY A 82 -12.61 2.39 -5.59
N GLU A 83 -11.44 2.64 -5.01
CA GLU A 83 -11.30 2.98 -3.60
C GLU A 83 -10.28 4.10 -3.43
N ALA A 84 -10.57 5.05 -2.54
CA ALA A 84 -9.63 6.08 -2.11
C ALA A 84 -9.60 6.13 -0.58
N ALA A 85 -8.40 6.33 -0.02
CA ALA A 85 -8.21 6.45 1.41
C ALA A 85 -7.24 7.56 1.77
N VAL A 86 -7.52 8.23 2.87
CA VAL A 86 -6.69 9.26 3.50
C VAL A 86 -6.39 8.82 4.92
N VAL A 87 -5.15 8.97 5.34
CA VAL A 87 -4.71 8.71 6.71
C VAL A 87 -4.06 9.96 7.27
N HIS A 88 -4.48 10.34 8.47
CA HIS A 88 -3.90 11.42 9.25
C HIS A 88 -3.30 10.88 10.54
N VAL A 89 -2.03 11.22 10.81
CA VAL A 89 -1.29 10.90 12.04
C VAL A 89 -1.04 12.19 12.79
N ALA A 90 -1.66 12.32 13.95
CA ALA A 90 -1.49 13.50 14.79
C ALA A 90 -0.26 13.39 15.69
N GLY A 91 0.29 14.54 16.07
CA GLY A 91 1.37 14.65 17.06
C GLY A 91 2.70 14.06 16.60
N LEU A 92 2.99 14.03 15.28
CA LEU A 92 4.33 13.71 14.81
C LEU A 92 5.30 14.84 15.19
N GLU A 93 6.46 14.45 15.69
CA GLU A 93 7.56 15.37 15.98
C GLU A 93 8.21 15.85 14.67
N ASP A 94 8.90 16.99 14.74
CA ASP A 94 9.74 17.45 13.64
C ASP A 94 10.80 16.40 13.28
N LYS A 95 11.07 16.20 11.99
CA LYS A 95 12.03 15.20 11.49
C LYS A 95 13.44 15.37 12.06
N SER A 96 13.81 16.59 12.49
CA SER A 96 15.08 16.85 13.15
C SER A 96 15.16 16.28 14.57
N LYS A 97 13.99 16.03 15.19
CA LYS A 97 13.88 15.51 16.57
C LYS A 97 13.62 14.03 16.61
N LEU A 98 12.68 13.53 15.79
CA LEU A 98 12.31 12.13 15.76
C LEU A 98 11.67 11.78 14.42
N ARG A 99 12.06 10.64 13.86
CA ARG A 99 11.63 10.18 12.54
C ARG A 99 10.93 8.83 12.63
N TYR A 100 9.92 8.65 11.77
CA TYR A 100 9.09 7.45 11.71
C TYR A 100 9.15 6.80 10.33
N GLY A 101 9.09 5.48 10.29
CA GLY A 101 9.09 4.72 9.04
C GLY A 101 10.39 4.86 8.25
N ARG A 102 10.29 4.88 6.92
CA ARG A 102 11.36 4.84 5.93
C ARG A 102 12.22 3.57 6.06
N ASP A 103 12.33 2.82 4.99
CA ASP A 103 13.14 1.60 4.97
C ASP A 103 14.62 1.93 5.16
N SER A 104 15.33 1.06 5.88
CA SER A 104 16.75 1.22 6.18
C SER A 104 17.66 1.20 4.93
N VAL A 105 17.17 0.64 3.81
CA VAL A 105 17.91 0.63 2.53
C VAL A 105 18.22 2.04 2.04
N TYR A 106 17.42 3.04 2.43
CA TYR A 106 17.63 4.46 2.09
C TYR A 106 18.57 5.20 3.06
N GLY A 107 19.22 4.48 3.96
CA GLY A 107 20.26 5.00 4.85
C GLY A 107 19.78 5.94 5.95
N ALA A 108 20.74 6.55 6.63
CA ALA A 108 20.50 7.48 7.73
C ALA A 108 20.10 8.88 7.25
N TYR A 109 19.34 9.59 8.09
CA TYR A 109 18.97 10.98 7.84
C TYR A 109 20.18 11.89 7.61
N GLY A 110 20.17 12.62 6.51
CA GLY A 110 21.23 13.60 6.17
C GLY A 110 22.53 13.02 5.62
N PHE A 111 22.79 11.70 5.77
CA PHE A 111 24.04 11.09 5.27
C PHE A 111 23.97 10.75 3.77
N GLN A 112 22.80 10.47 3.26
CA GLN A 112 22.57 10.10 1.86
C GLN A 112 22.15 11.28 0.98
N GLY A 113 22.23 12.51 1.50
CA GLY A 113 21.81 13.72 0.77
C GLY A 113 20.29 13.89 0.66
N ASP A 114 19.52 12.97 1.20
CA ASP A 114 18.07 12.93 1.08
C ASP A 114 17.42 12.81 2.47
N THR A 115 16.51 13.73 2.76
CA THR A 115 15.85 13.88 4.05
C THR A 115 14.35 13.55 4.02
N ASP A 116 13.83 13.04 2.90
CA ASP A 116 12.44 12.65 2.74
C ASP A 116 12.20 11.15 2.98
N GLY A 117 11.01 10.66 2.72
CA GLY A 117 10.64 9.25 2.88
C GLY A 117 10.13 8.86 4.27
N PHE A 118 10.18 9.76 5.25
CA PHE A 118 9.65 9.52 6.59
C PHE A 118 8.15 9.79 6.66
N VAL A 119 7.46 9.12 7.58
CA VAL A 119 6.02 9.28 7.81
C VAL A 119 5.66 10.75 7.91
N THR A 120 4.61 11.12 7.17
CA THR A 120 4.03 12.46 7.14
C THR A 120 2.72 12.50 7.91
N SER A 121 2.30 13.67 8.36
CA SER A 121 1.03 13.84 9.09
C SER A 121 -0.19 13.43 8.26
N THR A 122 -0.12 13.55 6.95
CA THR A 122 -1.20 13.13 6.05
C THR A 122 -0.60 12.38 4.87
N SER A 123 -1.27 11.28 4.51
CA SER A 123 -0.94 10.47 3.34
C SER A 123 -2.24 9.95 2.71
N TRP A 124 -2.24 9.79 1.38
CA TRP A 124 -3.41 9.30 0.69
C TRP A 124 -3.06 8.64 -0.64
N GLY A 125 -3.95 7.78 -1.08
CA GLY A 125 -3.84 7.10 -2.35
C GLY A 125 -5.17 6.51 -2.80
N TYR A 126 -5.18 5.92 -3.98
CA TYR A 126 -6.36 5.25 -4.54
C TYR A 126 -5.99 3.97 -5.27
N ARG A 127 -6.98 3.09 -5.39
CA ARG A 127 -6.93 1.82 -6.11
C ARG A 127 -8.13 1.76 -7.05
N ALA A 128 -7.95 1.15 -8.22
CA ALA A 128 -9.03 0.91 -9.16
C ALA A 128 -8.87 -0.49 -9.78
N ARG A 129 -9.99 -1.14 -10.06
CA ARG A 129 -10.01 -2.42 -10.78
C ARG A 129 -11.15 -2.45 -11.77
N ALA A 130 -10.89 -2.95 -12.96
CA ALA A 130 -11.87 -3.23 -14.01
C ALA A 130 -11.85 -4.72 -14.33
N ILE A 131 -13.03 -5.34 -14.44
CA ILE A 131 -13.19 -6.77 -14.74
C ILE A 131 -14.25 -6.89 -15.82
N LEU A 132 -13.95 -7.59 -16.92
CA LEU A 132 -14.89 -7.94 -17.97
C LEU A 132 -15.33 -9.39 -17.80
N ASP A 133 -16.63 -9.65 -17.80
CA ASP A 133 -17.21 -10.99 -17.72
C ASP A 133 -17.63 -11.47 -19.11
N TYR A 134 -16.92 -12.47 -19.64
CA TYR A 134 -17.27 -13.18 -20.88
C TYR A 134 -17.73 -14.61 -20.53
N ASN A 135 -19.03 -14.85 -20.55
CA ASN A 135 -19.57 -16.18 -20.32
C ASN A 135 -19.51 -16.99 -21.62
N ASN A 136 -19.12 -18.28 -21.49
CA ASN A 136 -18.98 -19.19 -22.62
C ASN A 136 -18.12 -18.61 -23.77
N ALA A 137 -17.04 -17.94 -23.44
CA ALA A 137 -16.16 -17.27 -24.41
C ALA A 137 -15.55 -18.26 -25.41
N ILE A 138 -15.09 -19.42 -24.95
CA ILE A 138 -14.50 -20.48 -25.79
C ILE A 138 -14.88 -21.82 -25.23
N ALA A 139 -15.67 -22.62 -25.97
CA ALA A 139 -15.99 -24.03 -25.65
C ALA A 139 -16.49 -24.27 -24.20
N GLY A 140 -17.29 -23.37 -23.67
CA GLY A 140 -17.85 -23.49 -22.31
C GLY A 140 -16.96 -22.92 -21.21
N VAL A 141 -15.84 -22.31 -21.56
CA VAL A 141 -14.98 -21.58 -20.60
C VAL A 141 -15.49 -20.16 -20.44
N ASN A 142 -15.68 -19.73 -19.20
CA ASN A 142 -15.90 -18.33 -18.85
C ASN A 142 -14.54 -17.65 -18.67
N LEU A 143 -14.37 -16.46 -19.24
CA LEU A 143 -13.15 -15.67 -19.13
C LEU A 143 -13.43 -14.35 -18.45
N LYS A 144 -12.53 -13.94 -17.54
CA LYS A 144 -12.58 -12.65 -16.83
C LYS A 144 -11.26 -11.90 -16.94
N PRO A 145 -11.02 -11.24 -18.10
CA PRO A 145 -9.91 -10.30 -18.18
C PRO A 145 -10.06 -9.20 -17.14
N ASN A 146 -8.96 -8.83 -16.50
CA ASN A 146 -8.99 -7.80 -15.47
C ASN A 146 -7.75 -6.90 -15.54
N LEU A 147 -7.95 -5.66 -15.11
CA LEU A 147 -6.94 -4.61 -14.98
C LEU A 147 -7.05 -4.02 -13.60
N SER A 148 -5.92 -3.94 -12.88
CA SER A 148 -5.85 -3.26 -11.58
C SER A 148 -4.81 -2.16 -11.63
N TRP A 149 -5.10 -1.07 -10.95
CA TRP A 149 -4.24 0.09 -10.80
C TRP A 149 -4.15 0.52 -9.35
N SER A 150 -2.96 0.91 -8.90
CA SER A 150 -2.76 1.54 -7.61
C SER A 150 -1.86 2.75 -7.71
N HIS A 151 -2.13 3.77 -6.90
CA HIS A 151 -1.30 4.96 -6.80
C HIS A 151 -1.35 5.55 -5.39
N ASP A 152 -0.20 5.62 -4.75
CA ASP A 152 0.01 6.34 -3.51
C ASP A 152 0.38 7.79 -3.88
N VAL A 153 -0.60 8.70 -3.80
CA VAL A 153 -0.48 10.02 -4.44
C VAL A 153 0.42 10.95 -3.64
N ALA A 154 0.23 11.02 -2.33
CA ALA A 154 0.99 11.95 -1.50
C ALA A 154 1.19 11.44 -0.08
N GLY A 155 2.29 11.86 0.53
CA GLY A 155 2.69 11.53 1.88
C GLY A 155 3.21 10.09 2.03
N TYR A 156 3.76 9.84 3.20
CA TYR A 156 4.25 8.52 3.62
C TYR A 156 3.41 8.07 4.81
N GLY A 157 2.69 6.99 4.64
CA GLY A 157 1.76 6.47 5.65
C GLY A 157 2.48 5.77 6.79
N PRO A 158 1.83 5.65 7.96
CA PRO A 158 2.40 4.90 9.08
C PRO A 158 2.50 3.42 8.71
N ASN A 159 3.58 2.78 9.17
CA ASN A 159 3.82 1.34 9.01
C ASN A 159 3.73 0.85 7.53
N GLY A 160 4.14 1.68 6.58
CA GLY A 160 4.19 1.33 5.16
C GLY A 160 2.84 1.39 4.41
N LEU A 161 1.82 2.02 4.99
CA LEU A 161 0.48 2.05 4.39
C LEU A 161 0.40 2.80 3.05
N PHE A 162 1.12 3.92 2.92
CA PHE A 162 1.28 4.70 1.69
C PHE A 162 2.74 5.08 1.50
N ASN A 163 3.17 5.11 0.25
CA ASN A 163 4.51 5.53 -0.15
C ASN A 163 4.42 6.47 -1.35
N LYS A 164 4.56 7.77 -1.11
CA LYS A 164 4.40 8.85 -2.10
C LYS A 164 4.98 8.50 -3.45
N GLY A 165 4.13 8.54 -4.48
CA GLY A 165 4.51 8.32 -5.87
C GLY A 165 4.61 6.84 -6.27
N ALA A 166 4.48 5.88 -5.35
CA ALA A 166 4.47 4.46 -5.66
C ALA A 166 3.21 4.09 -6.46
N LYS A 167 3.40 3.29 -7.51
CA LYS A 167 2.36 2.85 -8.42
C LYS A 167 2.51 1.35 -8.70
N ALA A 168 1.39 0.72 -9.01
CA ALA A 168 1.40 -0.61 -9.62
C ALA A 168 0.28 -0.74 -10.65
N ILE A 169 0.56 -1.50 -11.70
CA ILE A 169 -0.41 -1.93 -12.69
C ILE A 169 -0.39 -3.45 -12.76
N SER A 170 -1.56 -4.07 -12.79
CA SER A 170 -1.68 -5.51 -12.97
C SER A 170 -2.67 -5.82 -14.08
N VAL A 171 -2.28 -6.68 -15.01
CA VAL A 171 -3.15 -7.19 -16.08
C VAL A 171 -3.26 -8.69 -15.89
N GLY A 172 -4.48 -9.20 -15.91
CA GLY A 172 -4.72 -10.62 -15.69
C GLY A 172 -5.93 -11.15 -16.44
N VAL A 173 -6.04 -12.47 -16.46
CA VAL A 173 -7.21 -13.19 -16.92
C VAL A 173 -7.48 -14.38 -15.98
N ASP A 174 -8.72 -14.48 -15.54
CA ASP A 174 -9.23 -15.65 -14.82
C ASP A 174 -10.11 -16.47 -15.78
N ALA A 175 -9.96 -17.79 -15.74
CA ALA A 175 -10.74 -18.74 -16.53
C ALA A 175 -11.46 -19.72 -15.60
N ASP A 176 -12.72 -19.98 -15.87
CA ASP A 176 -13.53 -20.97 -15.19
C ASP A 176 -14.18 -21.91 -16.21
N TYR A 177 -14.02 -23.21 -16.00
CA TYR A 177 -14.68 -24.23 -16.80
C TYR A 177 -15.58 -25.08 -15.92
N ARG A 178 -16.89 -24.96 -16.16
CA ARG A 178 -17.97 -25.73 -15.50
C ARG A 178 -17.94 -25.60 -13.96
N SER A 179 -17.45 -24.51 -13.42
CA SER A 179 -17.28 -24.28 -11.97
C SER A 179 -16.41 -25.34 -11.27
N THR A 180 -15.76 -26.21 -12.02
CA THR A 180 -14.90 -27.29 -11.54
C THR A 180 -13.42 -26.95 -11.70
N TYR A 181 -13.04 -26.46 -12.87
CA TYR A 181 -11.64 -26.12 -13.16
C TYR A 181 -11.46 -24.64 -13.26
N THR A 182 -10.48 -24.11 -12.53
CA THR A 182 -10.12 -22.71 -12.58
C THR A 182 -8.65 -22.54 -12.97
N ALA A 183 -8.35 -21.48 -13.70
CA ALA A 183 -6.98 -21.09 -13.99
C ALA A 183 -6.90 -19.56 -13.92
N SER A 184 -5.77 -19.01 -13.48
CA SER A 184 -5.51 -17.58 -13.58
C SER A 184 -4.08 -17.31 -14.03
N LEU A 185 -3.92 -16.25 -14.82
CA LEU A 185 -2.62 -15.71 -15.25
C LEU A 185 -2.64 -14.21 -15.03
N SER A 186 -1.62 -13.66 -14.37
CA SER A 186 -1.50 -12.22 -14.18
C SER A 186 -0.03 -11.78 -14.20
N TYR A 187 0.19 -10.57 -14.70
CA TYR A 187 1.46 -9.85 -14.61
C TYR A 187 1.25 -8.57 -13.83
N THR A 188 2.15 -8.29 -12.89
CA THR A 188 2.13 -7.08 -12.08
C THR A 188 3.47 -6.37 -12.18
N ASP A 189 3.41 -5.07 -12.50
CA ASP A 189 4.53 -4.15 -12.59
C ASP A 189 4.42 -3.11 -11.45
N PHE A 190 5.54 -2.89 -10.73
CA PHE A 190 5.66 -1.90 -9.66
C PHE A 190 6.64 -0.82 -10.04
N PHE A 191 6.22 0.43 -10.01
CA PHE A 191 7.04 1.55 -10.43
C PHE A 191 6.76 2.84 -9.68
N GLY A 192 7.67 3.82 -9.82
CA GLY A 192 7.55 5.13 -9.20
C GLY A 192 7.74 5.12 -7.68
N GLY A 193 7.84 6.31 -7.13
CA GLY A 193 8.12 6.53 -5.71
C GLY A 193 9.61 6.42 -5.36
N ASP A 194 10.19 7.52 -4.86
CA ASP A 194 11.63 7.60 -4.56
C ASP A 194 12.04 6.66 -3.41
N TYR A 195 11.08 6.28 -2.55
CA TYR A 195 11.28 5.38 -1.39
C TYR A 195 10.47 4.10 -1.53
N ASN A 196 10.25 3.65 -2.76
CA ASN A 196 9.49 2.44 -3.06
C ASN A 196 10.43 1.23 -3.19
N THR A 197 10.41 0.36 -2.19
CA THR A 197 11.21 -0.89 -2.18
C THR A 197 10.65 -1.98 -3.09
N LEU A 198 9.49 -1.75 -3.72
CA LEU A 198 8.86 -2.69 -4.64
C LEU A 198 9.24 -2.42 -6.10
N THR A 199 9.83 -1.27 -6.43
CA THR A 199 10.31 -0.97 -7.78
C THR A 199 11.21 -2.10 -8.29
N ASP A 200 11.02 -2.52 -9.53
CA ASP A 200 11.71 -3.65 -10.18
C ASP A 200 11.43 -5.04 -9.54
N ARG A 201 10.34 -5.19 -8.79
CA ARG A 201 9.88 -6.48 -8.24
C ARG A 201 8.66 -7.02 -8.98
N ASP A 202 8.66 -6.83 -10.28
CA ASP A 202 7.60 -7.33 -11.15
C ASP A 202 7.51 -8.85 -11.09
N PHE A 203 6.30 -9.36 -11.24
CA PHE A 203 6.11 -10.79 -11.24
C PHE A 203 5.00 -11.26 -12.19
N LEU A 204 5.16 -12.48 -12.68
CA LEU A 204 4.15 -13.24 -13.37
C LEU A 204 3.62 -14.33 -12.42
N ALA A 205 2.30 -14.38 -12.26
CA ALA A 205 1.65 -15.40 -11.46
C ALA A 205 0.76 -16.29 -12.33
N LEU A 206 0.86 -17.59 -12.11
CA LEU A 206 0.01 -18.62 -12.74
C LEU A 206 -0.57 -19.51 -11.65
N SER A 207 -1.88 -19.74 -11.66
CA SER A 207 -2.52 -20.68 -10.74
C SER A 207 -3.52 -21.60 -11.46
N PHE A 208 -3.74 -22.79 -10.87
CA PHE A 208 -4.75 -23.75 -11.26
C PHE A 208 -5.49 -24.24 -10.03
N GLY A 209 -6.79 -24.46 -10.17
CA GLY A 209 -7.64 -24.98 -9.11
C GLY A 209 -8.62 -26.02 -9.64
N VAL A 210 -8.98 -26.96 -8.76
CA VAL A 210 -10.03 -27.96 -9.01
C VAL A 210 -10.98 -27.96 -7.82
N ASN A 211 -12.26 -27.78 -8.06
CA ASN A 211 -13.33 -27.82 -7.08
C ASN A 211 -14.05 -29.20 -7.18
N PHE A 212 -14.21 -29.90 -6.06
CA PHE A 212 -14.84 -31.19 -5.96
C PHE A 212 -16.25 -31.09 -5.38
#